data_88d69635f6d9dcabd5b2ffabefbf223d
#
_entry.id   88d69635f6d9dcabd5b2ffabefbf223d
#
_cell.length_a   1.000
_cell.length_b   1.000
_cell.length_c   1.000
_cell.angle_alpha   90.00
_cell.angle_beta   90.00
_cell.angle_gamma   90.00
#
_symmetry.space_group_name_H-M   'P 1'
#
loop_
_entity.id
_entity.type
_entity.pdbx_description
1 polymer ?
#
loop_
_entity_poly.entity_id
_entity_poly.type
_entity_poly.pdbx_seq_one_letter_code
_entity_poly.pdbx_strand_id
1 'polypeptide(L)'
;MGFLSRLFHSRAKPTNSTNGSAYRFLFGGSNSGKAVNERSAMQMTAVYACVRILSESIAGLPVHIYKYTDFGSKEKAIKHPLYRLIHDEPNPEMTSFIFRETLMTHLLLYGNAYAQIIRNGKGEVIALYPLMANRMSVDRDDKGHLSLECRPTWSVT
;
A
#
# COMPACT_ATOMS: atom_id res chain seq x y z
N MET A 1 -32.09 -22.72 -31.10
CA MET A 1 -31.11 -21.62 -31.00
C MET A 1 -30.42 -21.73 -29.62
N GLY A 2 -29.15 -22.03 -29.53
CA GLY A 2 -28.50 -22.00 -28.23
C GLY A 2 -27.23 -22.84 -28.04
N PHE A 3 -26.71 -23.51 -29.06
CA PHE A 3 -25.50 -24.34 -28.84
C PHE A 3 -24.17 -23.57 -29.03
N LEU A 4 -24.19 -22.50 -29.79
CA LEU A 4 -22.99 -21.70 -30.08
C LEU A 4 -22.64 -20.63 -29.01
N SER A 5 -23.57 -20.27 -28.13
CA SER A 5 -23.32 -19.29 -27.05
C SER A 5 -22.48 -19.86 -25.89
N ARG A 6 -22.35 -21.19 -25.77
CA ARG A 6 -21.53 -21.84 -24.75
C ARG A 6 -20.03 -21.91 -25.08
N LEU A 7 -19.66 -21.71 -26.35
CA LEU A 7 -18.27 -21.79 -26.80
C LEU A 7 -17.46 -20.51 -26.57
N PHE A 8 -18.12 -19.39 -26.24
CA PHE A 8 -17.46 -18.08 -26.03
C PHE A 8 -17.50 -17.57 -24.60
N HIS A 9 -17.85 -18.43 -23.64
CA HIS A 9 -17.98 -18.01 -22.25
C HIS A 9 -16.85 -18.57 -21.38
N SER A 10 -15.65 -18.16 -21.63
CA SER A 10 -14.60 -18.21 -20.62
C SER A 10 -13.46 -17.26 -20.97
N ARG A 11 -13.72 -15.97 -20.86
CA ARG A 11 -12.62 -15.06 -20.56
C ARG A 11 -12.25 -15.33 -19.11
N ALA A 12 -11.16 -16.05 -18.90
CA ALA A 12 -10.55 -16.16 -17.59
C ALA A 12 -10.37 -14.74 -17.06
N LYS A 13 -10.99 -14.43 -15.91
CA LYS A 13 -10.73 -13.15 -15.20
C LYS A 13 -9.23 -13.04 -15.02
N PRO A 14 -8.58 -11.93 -15.42
CA PRO A 14 -7.17 -11.75 -15.13
C PRO A 14 -7.03 -11.62 -13.61
N THR A 15 -6.76 -12.71 -12.94
CA THR A 15 -6.37 -12.71 -11.54
C THR A 15 -4.93 -12.21 -11.47
N ASN A 16 -4.77 -10.98 -11.01
CA ASN A 16 -3.46 -10.39 -10.78
C ASN A 16 -2.87 -10.89 -9.44
N SER A 17 -3.01 -12.20 -9.21
CA SER A 17 -2.51 -12.84 -8.00
C SER A 17 -1.05 -13.21 -8.20
N THR A 18 -0.17 -12.47 -7.56
CA THR A 18 1.25 -12.85 -7.39
C THR A 18 1.43 -14.12 -6.56
N ASN A 19 0.33 -14.74 -6.12
CA ASN A 19 0.30 -15.96 -5.30
C ASN A 19 -0.06 -17.22 -6.12
N GLY A 20 -0.13 -17.11 -7.43
CA GLY A 20 -0.39 -18.25 -8.32
C GLY A 20 0.76 -19.26 -8.31
N SER A 21 0.43 -20.56 -8.50
CA SER A 21 1.41 -21.64 -8.55
C SER A 21 2.49 -21.41 -9.62
N ALA A 22 2.14 -20.77 -10.74
CA ALA A 22 3.08 -20.40 -11.81
C ALA A 22 4.08 -19.32 -11.36
N TYR A 23 3.62 -18.32 -10.60
CA TYR A 23 4.51 -17.32 -10.04
C TYR A 23 5.47 -17.93 -9.01
N ARG A 24 4.97 -18.83 -8.15
CA ARG A 24 5.80 -19.58 -7.20
C ARG A 24 6.83 -20.48 -7.90
N PHE A 25 6.47 -21.10 -9.00
CA PHE A 25 7.38 -21.92 -9.81
C PHE A 25 8.48 -21.08 -10.47
N LEU A 26 8.14 -19.90 -10.99
CA LEU A 26 9.09 -19.05 -11.73
C LEU A 26 9.94 -18.15 -10.80
N PHE A 27 9.39 -17.70 -9.67
CA PHE A 27 10.01 -16.67 -8.82
C PHE A 27 10.08 -17.04 -7.34
N GLY A 28 9.47 -18.14 -6.91
CA GLY A 28 9.32 -18.50 -5.49
C GLY A 28 10.33 -19.51 -4.95
N GLY A 29 11.27 -19.97 -5.74
CA GLY A 29 12.26 -20.96 -5.32
C GLY A 29 13.62 -20.32 -5.02
N SER A 30 14.02 -20.27 -3.75
CA SER A 30 15.42 -20.02 -3.39
C SER A 30 16.22 -21.28 -3.71
N ASN A 31 17.30 -21.17 -4.49
CA ASN A 31 18.26 -22.25 -4.78
C ASN A 31 18.93 -22.79 -3.51
N SER A 32 18.83 -22.11 -2.38
CA SER A 32 19.38 -22.51 -1.07
C SER A 32 18.44 -23.41 -0.25
N GLY A 33 17.24 -23.76 -0.76
CA GLY A 33 16.28 -24.63 -0.08
C GLY A 33 15.56 -24.00 1.10
N LYS A 34 15.86 -22.76 1.49
CA LYS A 34 15.14 -22.01 2.52
C LYS A 34 14.13 -21.06 1.89
N ALA A 35 12.87 -21.16 2.28
CA ALA A 35 11.85 -20.19 1.93
C ALA A 35 12.19 -18.84 2.59
N VAL A 36 12.43 -17.82 1.77
CA VAL A 36 12.60 -16.43 2.24
C VAL A 36 11.25 -15.76 2.23
N ASN A 37 10.86 -15.24 3.38
CA ASN A 37 9.68 -14.39 3.57
C ASN A 37 10.12 -13.09 4.27
N GLU A 38 9.21 -12.13 4.38
CA GLU A 38 9.50 -10.81 4.95
C GLU A 38 9.99 -10.92 6.40
N ARG A 39 9.43 -11.85 7.17
CA ARG A 39 9.83 -12.08 8.56
C ARG A 39 11.24 -12.66 8.66
N SER A 40 11.57 -13.67 7.82
CA SER A 40 12.92 -14.25 7.81
C SER A 40 13.94 -13.28 7.22
N ALA A 41 13.55 -12.44 6.25
CA ALA A 41 14.41 -11.41 5.70
C ALA A 41 14.79 -10.36 6.77
N MET A 42 13.83 -9.92 7.59
CA MET A 42 14.08 -8.96 8.68
C MET A 42 14.93 -9.52 9.84
N GLN A 43 15.12 -10.83 9.93
CA GLN A 43 16.07 -11.44 10.86
C GLN A 43 17.54 -11.31 10.41
N MET A 44 17.76 -10.99 9.14
CA MET A 44 19.11 -10.72 8.63
C MET A 44 19.50 -9.27 8.94
N THR A 45 20.55 -9.08 9.72
CA THR A 45 21.03 -7.76 10.16
C THR A 45 21.23 -6.78 9.02
N ALA A 46 21.78 -7.24 7.89
CA ALA A 46 21.99 -6.38 6.72
C ALA A 46 20.68 -5.89 6.11
N VAL A 47 19.69 -6.77 5.95
CA VAL A 47 18.36 -6.41 5.42
C VAL A 47 17.65 -5.44 6.36
N TYR A 48 17.66 -5.77 7.65
CA TYR A 48 17.09 -4.88 8.69
C TYR A 48 17.71 -3.48 8.64
N ALA A 49 19.04 -3.39 8.60
CA ALA A 49 19.75 -2.11 8.53
C ALA A 49 19.39 -1.32 7.26
N CYS A 50 19.34 -1.98 6.09
CA CYS A 50 18.95 -1.33 4.83
C CYS A 50 17.52 -0.79 4.87
N VAL A 51 16.56 -1.62 5.31
CA VAL A 51 15.16 -1.21 5.42
C VAL A 51 15.01 -0.03 6.37
N ARG A 52 15.66 -0.10 7.53
CA ARG A 52 15.62 0.96 8.53
C ARG A 52 16.21 2.28 8.01
N ILE A 53 17.42 2.25 7.44
CA ILE A 53 18.07 3.46 6.93
C ILE A 53 17.23 4.12 5.82
N LEU A 54 16.69 3.33 4.90
CA LEU A 54 15.89 3.87 3.81
C LEU A 54 14.56 4.44 4.31
N SER A 55 13.85 3.75 5.21
CA SER A 55 12.57 4.21 5.74
C SER A 55 12.72 5.48 6.59
N GLU A 56 13.71 5.53 7.48
CA GLU A 56 14.01 6.72 8.29
C GLU A 56 14.44 7.91 7.42
N SER A 57 15.27 7.68 6.41
CA SER A 57 15.73 8.73 5.51
C SER A 57 14.58 9.37 4.72
N ILE A 58 13.66 8.56 4.19
CA ILE A 58 12.48 9.07 3.46
C ILE A 58 11.50 9.73 4.44
N ALA A 59 11.29 9.15 5.63
CA ALA A 59 10.41 9.72 6.65
C ALA A 59 10.90 11.08 7.15
N GLY A 60 12.22 11.31 7.18
CA GLY A 60 12.82 12.57 7.58
C GLY A 60 12.67 13.71 6.58
N LEU A 61 12.29 13.43 5.32
CA LEU A 61 12.11 14.48 4.32
C LEU A 61 10.87 15.33 4.62
N PRO A 62 10.96 16.66 4.57
CA PRO A 62 9.80 17.52 4.80
C PRO A 62 8.80 17.40 3.63
N VAL A 63 7.53 17.16 3.96
CA VAL A 63 6.44 17.10 2.99
C VAL A 63 5.56 18.32 3.14
N HIS A 64 5.36 19.06 2.06
CA HIS A 64 4.53 20.26 2.02
C HIS A 64 3.53 20.20 0.88
N ILE A 65 2.36 20.78 1.10
CA ILE A 65 1.37 21.01 0.03
C ILE A 65 1.63 22.41 -0.56
N TYR A 66 1.65 22.48 -1.88
CA TYR A 66 1.82 23.72 -2.62
C TYR A 66 0.59 24.01 -3.46
N LYS A 67 0.24 25.29 -3.58
CA LYS A 67 -0.72 25.81 -4.55
C LYS A 67 0.00 26.67 -5.60
N TYR A 68 -0.50 26.68 -6.82
CA TYR A 68 -0.04 27.63 -7.83
C TYR A 68 -0.74 28.98 -7.61
N THR A 69 0.01 30.05 -7.72
CA THR A 69 -0.52 31.42 -7.75
C THR A 69 -0.83 31.81 -9.19
N ASP A 70 -1.63 32.87 -9.37
CA ASP A 70 -2.04 33.38 -10.68
C ASP A 70 -0.86 33.76 -11.57
N PHE A 71 0.29 34.04 -10.99
CA PHE A 71 1.54 34.39 -11.70
C PHE A 71 2.44 33.15 -11.96
N GLY A 72 1.95 31.93 -11.78
CA GLY A 72 2.70 30.69 -12.03
C GLY A 72 3.75 30.32 -10.97
N SER A 73 3.90 31.10 -9.91
CA SER A 73 4.75 30.75 -8.77
C SER A 73 4.07 29.74 -7.84
N LYS A 74 4.87 29.02 -7.04
CA LYS A 74 4.38 28.04 -6.06
C LYS A 74 4.47 28.61 -4.66
N GLU A 75 3.37 28.52 -3.91
CA GLU A 75 3.28 28.95 -2.51
C GLU A 75 2.84 27.79 -1.63
N LYS A 76 3.40 27.68 -0.40
CA LYS A 76 2.98 26.65 0.56
C LYS A 76 1.52 26.87 0.98
N ALA A 77 0.69 25.85 0.80
CA ALA A 77 -0.73 25.91 1.13
C ALA A 77 -0.96 25.48 2.59
N ILE A 78 -0.42 26.21 3.55
CA ILE A 78 -0.48 25.92 4.99
C ILE A 78 -1.94 25.84 5.51
N LYS A 79 -2.83 26.66 4.92
CA LYS A 79 -4.26 26.69 5.30
C LYS A 79 -5.08 25.54 4.69
N HIS A 80 -4.46 24.69 3.87
CA HIS A 80 -5.18 23.57 3.27
C HIS A 80 -5.53 22.51 4.34
N PRO A 81 -6.75 21.97 4.39
CA PRO A 81 -7.18 21.03 5.42
C PRO A 81 -6.27 19.81 5.57
N LEU A 82 -5.72 19.31 4.45
CA LEU A 82 -4.80 18.17 4.45
C LEU A 82 -3.38 18.52 4.89
N TYR A 83 -3.01 19.82 5.01
CA TYR A 83 -1.64 20.21 5.31
C TYR A 83 -1.18 19.60 6.65
N ARG A 84 -1.99 19.78 7.70
CA ARG A 84 -1.71 19.24 9.03
C ARG A 84 -1.58 17.72 9.01
N LEU A 85 -2.49 17.02 8.31
CA LEU A 85 -2.50 15.55 8.27
C LEU A 85 -1.24 14.97 7.59
N ILE A 86 -0.72 15.65 6.56
CA ILE A 86 0.45 15.15 5.82
C ILE A 86 1.76 15.62 6.47
N HIS A 87 1.78 16.86 6.97
CA HIS A 87 2.99 17.48 7.49
C HIS A 87 3.25 17.15 8.96
N ASP A 88 2.20 17.23 9.82
CA ASP A 88 2.35 17.15 11.27
C ASP A 88 1.88 15.79 11.83
N GLU A 89 0.56 15.57 11.83
CA GLU A 89 -0.12 14.46 12.49
C GLU A 89 -1.20 13.84 11.60
N PRO A 90 -0.93 12.67 10.98
CA PRO A 90 -1.94 11.99 10.16
C PRO A 90 -3.10 11.44 10.97
N ASN A 91 -2.90 11.14 12.25
CA ASN A 91 -3.91 10.69 13.20
C ASN A 91 -3.42 10.95 14.64
N PRO A 92 -4.28 10.80 15.67
CA PRO A 92 -3.93 11.07 17.07
C PRO A 92 -2.88 10.12 17.68
N GLU A 93 -2.57 9.00 17.02
CA GLU A 93 -1.70 7.95 17.55
C GLU A 93 -0.26 8.05 17.06
N MET A 94 -0.02 8.77 15.95
CA MET A 94 1.30 8.82 15.33
C MET A 94 1.60 10.16 14.66
N THR A 95 2.89 10.49 14.63
CA THR A 95 3.39 11.65 13.89
C THR A 95 3.51 11.35 12.39
N SER A 96 3.60 12.38 11.58
CA SER A 96 3.84 12.28 10.14
C SER A 96 5.15 11.52 9.82
N PHE A 97 6.17 11.61 10.67
CA PHE A 97 7.42 10.85 10.53
C PHE A 97 7.15 9.34 10.65
N ILE A 98 6.52 8.89 11.75
CA ILE A 98 6.23 7.46 12.01
C ILE A 98 5.30 6.89 10.94
N PHE A 99 4.31 7.67 10.50
CA PHE A 99 3.41 7.26 9.42
C PHE A 99 4.17 6.97 8.12
N ARG A 100 5.04 7.88 7.70
CA ARG A 100 5.84 7.71 6.47
C ARG A 100 6.88 6.61 6.59
N GLU A 101 7.52 6.48 7.74
CA GLU A 101 8.44 5.39 8.05
C GLU A 101 7.76 4.03 7.92
N THR A 102 6.55 3.90 8.50
CA THR A 102 5.73 2.69 8.41
C THR A 102 5.35 2.37 6.97
N LEU A 103 4.86 3.36 6.21
CA LEU A 103 4.51 3.16 4.80
C LEU A 103 5.73 2.77 3.97
N MET A 104 6.88 3.40 4.19
CA MET A 104 8.10 3.07 3.47
C MET A 104 8.62 1.67 3.82
N THR A 105 8.55 1.29 5.08
CA THR A 105 8.88 -0.08 5.52
C THR A 105 7.97 -1.12 4.84
N HIS A 106 6.67 -0.87 4.78
CA HIS A 106 5.74 -1.75 4.05
C HIS A 106 6.07 -1.83 2.57
N LEU A 107 6.38 -0.69 1.94
CA LEU A 107 6.75 -0.65 0.53
C LEU A 107 8.01 -1.47 0.24
N LEU A 108 9.03 -1.39 1.08
CA LEU A 108 10.30 -2.12 0.93
C LEU A 108 10.12 -3.63 1.13
N LEU A 109 9.27 -4.05 2.07
CA LEU A 109 9.09 -5.46 2.42
C LEU A 109 8.03 -6.17 1.56
N TYR A 110 6.96 -5.47 1.18
CA TYR A 110 5.79 -6.06 0.50
C TYR A 110 5.58 -5.53 -0.92
N GLY A 111 6.39 -4.56 -1.35
CA GLY A 111 6.24 -3.92 -2.66
C GLY A 111 5.09 -2.92 -2.76
N ASN A 112 4.22 -2.86 -1.76
CA ASN A 112 3.09 -1.94 -1.68
C ASN A 112 2.89 -1.46 -0.25
N ALA A 113 2.37 -0.24 -0.11
CA ALA A 113 1.94 0.33 1.16
C ALA A 113 0.54 0.93 1.01
N TYR A 114 -0.27 0.78 2.04
CA TYR A 114 -1.68 1.17 2.03
C TYR A 114 -1.99 2.02 3.25
N ALA A 115 -2.88 3.00 3.05
CA ALA A 115 -3.41 3.80 4.14
C ALA A 115 -4.92 3.92 4.02
N GLN A 116 -5.63 3.78 5.13
CA GLN A 116 -7.05 4.06 5.23
C GLN A 116 -7.28 5.54 5.40
N ILE A 117 -8.19 6.10 4.61
CA ILE A 117 -8.61 7.49 4.69
C ILE A 117 -9.92 7.55 5.48
N ILE A 118 -9.88 8.17 6.65
CA ILE A 118 -11.08 8.41 7.45
C ILE A 118 -11.67 9.78 7.07
N ARG A 119 -12.97 9.79 6.81
CA ARG A 119 -13.71 11.01 6.45
C ARG A 119 -14.81 11.29 7.48
N ASN A 120 -15.08 12.57 7.69
CA ASN A 120 -16.22 13.00 8.48
C ASN A 120 -17.53 12.93 7.65
N GLY A 121 -18.67 13.23 8.29
CA GLY A 121 -19.99 13.25 7.62
C GLY A 121 -20.12 14.30 6.49
N LYS A 122 -19.17 15.24 6.39
CA LYS A 122 -19.09 16.24 5.31
C LYS A 122 -18.16 15.80 4.16
N GLY A 123 -17.55 14.61 4.25
CA GLY A 123 -16.61 14.09 3.26
C GLY A 123 -15.17 14.58 3.40
N GLU A 124 -14.87 15.43 4.42
CA GLU A 124 -13.52 15.93 4.65
C GLU A 124 -12.65 14.84 5.29
N VAL A 125 -11.38 14.76 4.88
CA VAL A 125 -10.42 13.81 5.45
C VAL A 125 -10.00 14.30 6.84
N ILE A 126 -10.20 13.46 7.85
CA ILE A 126 -9.89 13.76 9.25
C ILE A 126 -8.74 12.95 9.83
N ALA A 127 -8.44 11.79 9.25
CA ALA A 127 -7.31 10.97 9.68
C ALA A 127 -6.83 10.02 8.57
N LEU A 128 -5.56 9.59 8.69
CA LEU A 128 -4.93 8.58 7.84
C LEU A 128 -4.32 7.50 8.74
N TYR A 129 -4.66 6.24 8.50
CA TYR A 129 -4.10 5.10 9.23
C TYR A 129 -3.37 4.14 8.28
N PRO A 130 -2.12 3.74 8.58
CA PRO A 130 -1.42 2.76 7.76
C PRO A 130 -2.10 1.39 7.93
N LEU A 131 -2.29 0.68 6.83
CA LEU A 131 -2.84 -0.67 6.81
C LEU A 131 -1.71 -1.69 6.65
N MET A 132 -1.88 -2.85 7.29
CA MET A 132 -0.92 -3.95 7.20
C MET A 132 -0.88 -4.50 5.77
N ALA A 133 0.20 -4.27 5.05
CA ALA A 133 0.33 -4.62 3.64
C ALA A 133 0.14 -6.13 3.36
N ASN A 134 0.56 -7.00 4.28
CA ASN A 134 0.38 -8.45 4.18
C ASN A 134 -1.08 -8.92 4.30
N ARG A 135 -2.00 -8.05 4.70
CA ARG A 135 -3.44 -8.33 4.80
C ARG A 135 -4.26 -7.74 3.66
N MET A 136 -3.60 -6.98 2.79
CA MET A 136 -4.27 -6.36 1.66
C MET A 136 -4.22 -7.28 0.45
N SER A 137 -5.35 -7.45 -0.21
CA SER A 137 -5.46 -8.09 -1.51
C SER A 137 -5.88 -7.05 -2.53
N VAL A 138 -5.17 -7.02 -3.64
CA VAL A 138 -5.49 -6.14 -4.76
C VAL A 138 -6.11 -7.01 -5.84
N ASP A 139 -7.34 -6.72 -6.22
CA ASP A 139 -8.06 -7.39 -7.29
C ASP A 139 -8.71 -6.36 -8.24
N ARG A 140 -9.31 -6.81 -9.30
CA ARG A 140 -10.08 -5.97 -10.24
C ARG A 140 -11.53 -6.41 -10.23
N ASP A 141 -12.41 -5.43 -10.18
CA ASP A 141 -13.84 -5.67 -10.34
C ASP A 141 -14.19 -6.08 -11.80
N ASP A 142 -15.42 -6.47 -12.04
CA ASP A 142 -15.89 -6.87 -13.39
C ASP A 142 -15.80 -5.73 -14.42
N LYS A 143 -15.64 -4.48 -13.97
CA LYS A 143 -15.46 -3.28 -14.80
C LYS A 143 -13.99 -2.90 -15.01
N GLY A 144 -13.05 -3.67 -14.41
CA GLY A 144 -11.61 -3.44 -14.52
C GLY A 144 -11.06 -2.42 -13.53
N HIS A 145 -11.88 -1.88 -12.61
CA HIS A 145 -11.38 -0.98 -11.55
C HIS A 145 -10.63 -1.78 -10.50
N LEU A 146 -9.61 -1.16 -9.91
CA LEU A 146 -8.88 -1.76 -8.79
C LEU A 146 -9.77 -1.81 -7.55
N SER A 147 -9.92 -3.00 -6.98
CA SER A 147 -10.56 -3.26 -5.69
C SER A 147 -9.49 -3.63 -4.68
N LEU A 148 -9.56 -3.03 -3.49
CA LEU A 148 -8.67 -3.30 -2.36
C LEU A 148 -9.48 -3.97 -1.27
N GLU A 149 -9.13 -5.20 -0.93
CA GLU A 149 -9.76 -5.95 0.15
C GLU A 149 -8.80 -6.14 1.31
N CYS A 150 -9.25 -5.78 2.51
CA CYS A 150 -8.52 -6.06 3.74
C CYS A 150 -9.02 -7.38 4.35
N ARG A 151 -8.14 -8.37 4.49
CA ARG A 151 -8.49 -9.64 5.14
C ARG A 151 -8.65 -9.41 6.65
N PRO A 152 -9.77 -9.82 7.26
CA PRO A 152 -9.96 -9.72 8.69
C PRO A 152 -8.96 -10.61 9.46
N THR A 153 -8.69 -10.24 10.71
CA THR A 153 -7.76 -10.95 11.60
C THR A 153 -8.27 -12.30 12.07
N TRP A 154 -9.58 -12.55 11.93
CA TRP A 154 -10.24 -13.78 12.34
C TRP A 154 -10.82 -14.48 11.10
N SER A 155 -10.25 -15.57 10.70
CA SER A 155 -10.98 -16.59 9.97
C SER A 155 -11.79 -17.34 11.01
N VAL A 156 -13.12 -17.21 10.98
CA VAL A 156 -13.99 -18.15 11.66
C VAL A 156 -13.81 -19.48 10.94
N THR A 157 -13.08 -20.39 11.58
CA THR A 157 -13.08 -21.82 11.22
C THR A 157 -14.37 -22.45 11.69
#